data_2c477ac9072783a7d5bd30a730165d09
#
_entry.id   2c477ac9072783a7d5bd30a730165d09
#
_cell.length_a   1.000
_cell.length_b   1.000
_cell.length_c   1.000
_cell.angle_alpha   90.00
_cell.angle_beta   90.00
_cell.angle_gamma   90.00
#
_symmetry.space_group_name_H-M   'P 1'
#
loop_
_entity.id
_entity.type
_entity.pdbx_description
1 polymer ?
#
loop_
_entity_poly.entity_id
_entity_poly.type
_entity_poly.pdbx_seq_one_letter_code
_entity_poly.pdbx_strand_id
1 'polypeptide(L)'
;MLVNLYSEDLKLLAIPIRKFLYNILIRFVGKKMQSIKLVFLMFLTVSMIGLISEAEAHPLFNSGEEWIGDHRIQIATLPEIPAVDEEIQVLFQIVDADFQELDQFTMGIRIFYDGEQIDAVMPKIYQNGHMEMDYIFEMSGNHVFRVDLYDVADDGQPLTYTFNISSQNTFGFVFISAVTMGGIMTAIIFAYVYLSKRRSKSKQ
;
A
#
# COMPACT_ATOMS: atom_id res chain seq x y z
N MET A 1 -8.01 29.83 17.37
CA MET A 1 -8.68 29.58 18.66
C MET A 1 -9.33 28.17 18.75
N LEU A 2 -9.46 27.41 17.67
CA LEU A 2 -10.07 26.06 17.64
C LEU A 2 -9.09 24.91 17.87
N VAL A 3 -7.78 25.11 17.77
CA VAL A 3 -6.76 24.04 17.91
C VAL A 3 -6.49 23.68 19.38
N ASN A 4 -6.78 24.57 20.33
CA ASN A 4 -6.56 24.31 21.77
C ASN A 4 -7.66 23.49 22.45
N LEU A 5 -8.87 23.41 21.89
CA LEU A 5 -9.97 22.62 22.46
C LEU A 5 -9.79 21.12 22.23
N TYR A 6 -9.18 20.73 21.09
CA TYR A 6 -8.94 19.32 20.75
C TYR A 6 -7.84 18.66 21.60
N SER A 7 -6.91 19.44 22.13
CA SER A 7 -5.79 18.93 22.96
C SER A 7 -6.20 18.64 24.41
N GLU A 8 -7.19 19.29 24.94
CA GLU A 8 -7.69 19.11 26.31
C GLU A 8 -8.59 17.86 26.40
N ASP A 9 -9.45 17.64 25.41
CA ASP A 9 -10.34 16.47 25.38
C ASP A 9 -9.55 15.16 25.22
N LEU A 10 -8.45 15.16 24.47
CA LEU A 10 -7.55 14.01 24.36
C LEU A 10 -6.82 13.70 25.68
N LYS A 11 -6.47 14.69 26.48
CA LYS A 11 -5.87 14.50 27.81
C LYS A 11 -6.89 13.95 28.80
N LEU A 12 -8.16 14.37 28.72
CA LEU A 12 -9.23 13.89 29.58
C LEU A 12 -9.59 12.43 29.30
N LEU A 13 -9.54 11.98 28.05
CA LEU A 13 -9.75 10.58 27.65
C LEU A 13 -8.55 9.66 28.02
N ALA A 14 -7.33 10.18 28.03
CA ALA A 14 -6.12 9.43 28.35
C ALA A 14 -6.03 9.03 29.85
N ILE A 15 -6.62 9.81 30.75
CA ILE A 15 -6.55 9.57 32.20
C ILE A 15 -7.32 8.29 32.62
N PRO A 16 -8.56 8.06 32.20
CA PRO A 16 -9.28 6.82 32.55
C PRO A 16 -8.67 5.57 31.93
N ILE A 17 -8.15 5.67 30.70
CA ILE A 17 -7.46 4.55 30.04
C ILE A 17 -6.17 4.19 30.76
N ARG A 18 -5.38 5.16 31.18
CA ARG A 18 -4.15 4.96 31.95
C ARG A 18 -4.42 4.34 33.33
N LYS A 19 -5.47 4.77 34.04
CA LYS A 19 -5.91 4.16 35.32
C LYS A 19 -6.41 2.74 35.12
N PHE A 20 -7.16 2.49 34.05
CA PHE A 20 -7.68 1.16 33.71
C PHE A 20 -6.54 0.18 33.41
N LEU A 21 -5.56 0.57 32.58
CA LEU A 21 -4.38 -0.23 32.27
C LEU A 21 -3.50 -0.47 33.50
N TYR A 22 -3.34 0.54 34.37
CA TYR A 22 -2.57 0.42 35.60
C TYR A 22 -3.23 -0.57 36.58
N ASN A 23 -4.53 -0.53 36.75
CA ASN A 23 -5.28 -1.45 37.61
C ASN A 23 -5.29 -2.89 37.08
N ILE A 24 -5.33 -3.07 35.76
CA ILE A 24 -5.15 -4.38 35.12
C ILE A 24 -3.74 -4.89 35.40
N LEU A 25 -2.71 -4.06 35.19
CA LEU A 25 -1.32 -4.42 35.40
C LEU A 25 -1.05 -4.85 36.86
N ILE A 26 -1.56 -4.11 37.85
CA ILE A 26 -1.41 -4.44 39.28
C ILE A 26 -2.16 -5.73 39.65
N ARG A 27 -3.38 -5.96 39.16
CA ARG A 27 -4.11 -7.22 39.40
C ARG A 27 -3.40 -8.41 38.76
N PHE A 28 -2.70 -8.22 37.66
CA PHE A 28 -1.93 -9.28 37.01
C PHE A 28 -0.59 -9.56 37.68
N VAL A 29 0.10 -8.55 38.22
CA VAL A 29 1.41 -8.71 38.90
C VAL A 29 1.26 -9.35 40.27
N GLY A 30 0.12 -9.19 40.97
CA GLY A 30 -0.10 -9.72 42.29
C GLY A 30 -0.47 -11.21 42.38
N LYS A 31 -0.80 -11.87 41.29
CA LYS A 31 -1.02 -13.32 41.21
C LYS A 31 0.08 -13.96 40.37
N LYS A 32 0.73 -15.00 40.89
CA LYS A 32 1.73 -15.83 40.21
C LYS A 32 1.24 -16.24 38.81
N MET A 33 1.44 -15.35 37.83
CA MET A 33 0.97 -15.51 36.46
C MET A 33 1.72 -16.68 35.83
N GLN A 34 1.01 -17.63 35.34
CA GLN A 34 1.61 -18.70 34.55
C GLN A 34 2.23 -18.06 33.31
N SER A 35 3.47 -18.42 32.98
CA SER A 35 4.30 -17.86 31.90
C SER A 35 3.56 -17.72 30.55
N ILE A 36 2.56 -18.56 30.30
CA ILE A 36 1.72 -18.53 29.12
C ILE A 36 0.84 -17.26 29.02
N LYS A 37 0.36 -16.73 30.15
CA LYS A 37 -0.46 -15.51 30.14
C LYS A 37 0.36 -14.28 29.82
N LEU A 38 1.61 -14.28 30.27
CA LEU A 38 2.56 -13.18 30.01
C LEU A 38 2.98 -13.17 28.54
N VAL A 39 3.26 -14.34 27.95
CA VAL A 39 3.57 -14.48 26.52
C VAL A 39 2.38 -14.05 25.65
N PHE A 40 1.16 -14.45 26.03
CA PHE A 40 -0.04 -14.06 25.30
C PHE A 40 -0.30 -12.55 25.38
N LEU A 41 -0.11 -11.94 26.55
CA LEU A 41 -0.23 -10.47 26.72
C LEU A 41 0.83 -9.73 25.90
N MET A 42 2.06 -10.21 25.89
CA MET A 42 3.15 -9.63 25.10
C MET A 42 2.90 -9.76 23.59
N PHE A 43 2.33 -10.88 23.16
CA PHE A 43 1.93 -11.07 21.76
C PHE A 43 0.78 -10.14 21.36
N LEU A 44 -0.22 -9.97 22.27
CA LEU A 44 -1.36 -9.07 22.03
C LEU A 44 -0.91 -7.61 21.96
N THR A 45 0.03 -7.18 22.80
CA THR A 45 0.57 -5.81 22.76
C THR A 45 1.42 -5.56 21.51
N VAL A 46 2.23 -6.52 21.09
CA VAL A 46 3.02 -6.42 19.85
C VAL A 46 2.11 -6.39 18.62
N SER A 47 1.05 -7.21 18.62
CA SER A 47 0.05 -7.20 17.53
C SER A 47 -0.74 -5.88 17.46
N MET A 48 -1.03 -5.26 18.60
CA MET A 48 -1.70 -3.94 18.62
C MET A 48 -0.79 -2.80 18.18
N ILE A 49 0.51 -2.89 18.45
CA ILE A 49 1.48 -1.88 17.98
C ILE A 49 1.63 -1.94 16.46
N GLY A 50 1.55 -3.13 15.86
CA GLY A 50 1.56 -3.30 14.40
C GLY A 50 0.31 -2.77 13.68
N LEU A 51 -0.77 -2.48 14.41
CA LEU A 51 -2.01 -1.90 13.86
C LEU A 51 -2.05 -0.36 13.96
N ILE A 52 -1.08 0.25 14.64
CA ILE A 52 -0.92 1.71 14.71
C ILE A 52 0.16 2.12 13.68
N SER A 53 0.09 1.61 12.46
CA SER A 53 0.73 2.30 11.36
C SER A 53 -0.14 3.51 11.08
N GLU A 54 0.36 4.69 11.35
CA GLU A 54 -0.16 5.91 10.78
C GLU A 54 -0.28 5.63 9.28
N ALA A 55 -1.48 5.78 8.74
CA ALA A 55 -1.67 5.82 7.31
C ALA A 55 -1.04 7.14 6.85
N GLU A 56 0.29 7.16 6.74
CA GLU A 56 0.92 8.10 5.85
C GLU A 56 0.28 7.82 4.50
N ALA A 57 -0.23 8.86 3.85
CA ALA A 57 -0.63 8.77 2.46
C ALA A 57 0.63 8.42 1.67
N HIS A 58 0.91 7.11 1.61
CA HIS A 58 1.96 6.61 0.77
C HIS A 58 1.63 7.04 -0.66
N PRO A 59 2.59 7.58 -1.41
CA PRO A 59 2.40 7.72 -2.84
C PRO A 59 1.92 6.37 -3.34
N LEU A 60 0.84 6.35 -4.10
CA LEU A 60 0.23 5.15 -4.64
C LEU A 60 1.33 4.23 -5.16
N PHE A 61 1.34 2.97 -4.75
CA PHE A 61 2.42 2.01 -5.04
C PHE A 61 2.68 1.88 -6.54
N ASN A 62 1.61 2.01 -7.34
CA ASN A 62 1.63 2.09 -8.79
C ASN A 62 1.19 3.48 -9.24
N SER A 63 1.89 4.48 -8.79
CA SER A 63 1.79 5.83 -9.31
C SER A 63 3.17 6.34 -9.66
N GLY A 64 3.23 7.21 -10.61
CA GLY A 64 4.45 7.90 -11.01
C GLY A 64 4.14 9.29 -11.51
N GLU A 65 5.09 10.17 -11.38
CA GLU A 65 5.05 11.48 -12.03
C GLU A 65 6.39 11.75 -12.69
N GLU A 66 6.35 12.40 -13.83
CA GLU A 66 7.54 12.81 -14.57
C GLU A 66 7.31 14.16 -15.22
N TRP A 67 8.31 15.04 -15.12
CA TRP A 67 8.36 16.31 -15.79
C TRP A 67 9.28 16.27 -16.99
N ILE A 68 8.83 16.74 -18.14
CA ILE A 68 9.67 16.98 -19.31
C ILE A 68 9.32 18.38 -19.83
N GLY A 69 10.30 19.31 -19.78
CA GLY A 69 10.05 20.72 -20.06
C GLY A 69 9.01 21.31 -19.12
N ASP A 70 7.99 21.93 -19.68
CA ASP A 70 6.94 22.61 -18.96
C ASP A 70 5.68 21.74 -18.73
N HIS A 71 5.79 20.44 -18.99
CA HIS A 71 4.65 19.53 -18.87
C HIS A 71 4.95 18.38 -17.91
N ARG A 72 3.97 18.06 -17.05
CA ARG A 72 4.00 16.91 -16.14
C ARG A 72 2.92 15.93 -16.55
N ILE A 73 3.30 14.66 -16.58
CA ILE A 73 2.34 13.55 -16.58
C ILE A 73 2.40 12.82 -15.23
N GLN A 74 1.26 12.57 -14.68
CA GLN A 74 1.08 11.67 -13.55
C GLN A 74 0.28 10.46 -14.00
N ILE A 75 0.69 9.26 -13.57
CA ILE A 75 -0.02 7.99 -13.78
C ILE A 75 -0.37 7.37 -12.44
N ALA A 76 -1.51 6.72 -12.36
CA ALA A 76 -1.92 5.93 -11.19
C ALA A 76 -2.79 4.75 -11.65
N THR A 77 -2.89 3.72 -10.81
CA THR A 77 -3.79 2.58 -11.04
C THR A 77 -4.84 2.47 -9.94
N LEU A 78 -6.03 2.00 -10.30
CA LEU A 78 -7.11 1.67 -9.39
C LEU A 78 -7.60 0.24 -9.68
N PRO A 79 -7.40 -0.74 -8.79
CA PRO A 79 -6.77 -0.64 -7.48
C PRO A 79 -5.26 -0.31 -7.56
N GLU A 80 -4.73 0.21 -6.45
CA GLU A 80 -3.31 0.58 -6.30
C GLU A 80 -2.34 -0.59 -6.57
N ILE A 81 -2.76 -1.81 -6.28
CA ILE A 81 -2.02 -3.03 -6.57
C ILE A 81 -2.84 -3.85 -7.56
N PRO A 82 -2.57 -3.71 -8.87
CA PRO A 82 -3.27 -4.48 -9.89
C PRO A 82 -3.02 -5.98 -9.75
N ALA A 83 -4.08 -6.77 -9.89
CA ALA A 83 -3.97 -8.22 -10.00
C ALA A 83 -3.99 -8.64 -11.47
N VAL A 84 -3.28 -9.72 -11.77
CA VAL A 84 -3.30 -10.36 -13.10
C VAL A 84 -4.70 -10.91 -13.36
N ASP A 85 -5.16 -10.81 -14.60
CA ASP A 85 -6.48 -11.26 -15.09
C ASP A 85 -7.67 -10.50 -14.47
N GLU A 86 -7.42 -9.37 -13.81
CA GLU A 86 -8.48 -8.48 -13.31
C GLU A 86 -8.49 -7.17 -14.09
N GLU A 87 -9.69 -6.65 -14.38
CA GLU A 87 -9.86 -5.34 -15.01
C GLU A 87 -9.56 -4.23 -13.99
N ILE A 88 -8.69 -3.32 -14.38
CA ILE A 88 -8.26 -2.18 -13.57
C ILE A 88 -8.43 -0.89 -14.35
N GLN A 89 -8.46 0.24 -13.65
CA GLN A 89 -8.36 1.55 -14.27
C GLN A 89 -6.94 2.10 -14.19
N VAL A 90 -6.43 2.59 -15.31
CA VAL A 90 -5.20 3.37 -15.38
C VAL A 90 -5.59 4.83 -15.63
N LEU A 91 -5.15 5.70 -14.74
CA LEU A 91 -5.51 7.11 -14.69
C LEU A 91 -4.28 7.94 -15.08
N PHE A 92 -4.49 8.92 -15.96
CA PHE A 92 -3.46 9.87 -16.34
C PHE A 92 -3.94 11.29 -16.06
N GLN A 93 -3.04 12.12 -15.54
CA GLN A 93 -3.25 13.55 -15.39
C GLN A 93 -2.10 14.31 -16.05
N ILE A 94 -2.43 15.28 -16.86
CA ILE A 94 -1.47 16.10 -17.59
C ILE A 94 -1.68 17.56 -17.19
N VAL A 95 -0.61 18.20 -16.72
CA VAL A 95 -0.61 19.60 -16.31
C VAL A 95 0.59 20.34 -16.91
N ASP A 96 0.46 21.64 -17.00
CA ASP A 96 1.53 22.56 -17.39
C ASP A 96 2.42 22.99 -16.21
N ALA A 97 3.37 23.90 -16.46
CA ALA A 97 4.29 24.45 -15.45
C ALA A 97 3.59 25.18 -14.30
N ASP A 98 2.39 25.72 -14.51
CA ASP A 98 1.58 26.42 -13.52
C ASP A 98 0.59 25.48 -12.80
N PHE A 99 0.75 24.16 -12.99
CA PHE A 99 -0.14 23.09 -12.47
C PHE A 99 -1.60 23.22 -12.95
N GLN A 100 -1.79 23.85 -14.14
CA GLN A 100 -3.10 23.88 -14.76
C GLN A 100 -3.26 22.67 -15.67
N GLU A 101 -4.43 22.07 -15.64
CA GLU A 101 -4.78 20.96 -16.55
C GLU A 101 -4.84 21.45 -17.98
N LEU A 102 -4.28 20.67 -18.91
CA LEU A 102 -4.32 21.02 -20.33
C LEU A 102 -5.75 20.89 -20.84
N ASP A 103 -6.28 21.95 -21.45
CA ASP A 103 -7.63 21.95 -22.04
C ASP A 103 -7.77 20.84 -23.11
N GLN A 104 -6.72 20.65 -23.91
CA GLN A 104 -6.66 19.65 -24.96
C GLN A 104 -5.23 19.19 -25.18
N PHE A 105 -5.05 17.88 -25.38
CA PHE A 105 -3.75 17.27 -25.70
C PHE A 105 -3.93 16.03 -26.57
N THR A 106 -2.92 15.67 -27.33
CA THR A 106 -2.84 14.44 -28.10
C THR A 106 -1.88 13.49 -27.41
N MET A 107 -2.35 12.28 -27.03
CA MET A 107 -1.55 11.31 -26.30
C MET A 107 -1.72 9.91 -26.88
N GLY A 108 -0.58 9.18 -26.98
CA GLY A 108 -0.51 7.76 -27.27
C GLY A 108 0.24 7.02 -26.16
N ILE A 109 -0.01 5.73 -26.01
CA ILE A 109 0.62 4.91 -24.99
C ILE A 109 1.15 3.63 -25.63
N ARG A 110 2.36 3.22 -25.22
CA ARG A 110 2.96 1.94 -25.59
C ARG A 110 3.33 1.20 -24.32
N ILE A 111 2.91 -0.05 -24.20
CA ILE A 111 3.09 -0.87 -23.00
C ILE A 111 4.09 -1.98 -23.34
N PHE A 112 5.11 -2.10 -22.50
CA PHE A 112 6.18 -3.10 -22.65
C PHE A 112 6.22 -4.02 -21.43
N TYR A 113 6.51 -5.29 -21.69
CA TYR A 113 6.83 -6.28 -20.67
C TYR A 113 8.09 -7.04 -21.09
N ASP A 114 9.04 -7.20 -20.18
CA ASP A 114 10.34 -7.84 -20.42
C ASP A 114 11.08 -7.32 -21.68
N GLY A 115 10.90 -6.03 -21.99
CA GLY A 115 11.52 -5.35 -23.12
C GLY A 115 10.76 -5.48 -24.45
N GLU A 116 9.72 -6.29 -24.53
CA GLU A 116 8.87 -6.43 -25.70
C GLU A 116 7.63 -5.55 -25.58
N GLN A 117 7.20 -4.93 -26.67
CA GLN A 117 5.95 -4.19 -26.71
C GLN A 117 4.79 -5.17 -26.79
N ILE A 118 3.95 -5.16 -25.76
CA ILE A 118 2.79 -6.07 -25.66
C ILE A 118 1.48 -5.41 -26.06
N ASP A 119 1.37 -4.08 -25.90
CA ASP A 119 0.15 -3.37 -26.25
C ASP A 119 0.43 -1.91 -26.64
N ALA A 120 -0.55 -1.24 -27.29
CA ALA A 120 -0.48 0.15 -27.65
C ALA A 120 -1.83 0.82 -27.79
N VAL A 121 -1.98 1.99 -27.21
CA VAL A 121 -3.10 2.91 -27.47
C VAL A 121 -2.65 3.93 -28.50
N MET A 122 -3.33 3.93 -29.65
CA MET A 122 -3.02 4.88 -30.75
C MET A 122 -3.25 6.33 -30.29
N PRO A 123 -2.46 7.28 -30.78
CA PRO A 123 -2.64 8.68 -30.45
C PRO A 123 -4.06 9.17 -30.71
N LYS A 124 -4.65 9.81 -29.70
CA LYS A 124 -5.98 10.43 -29.73
C LYS A 124 -5.94 11.78 -29.03
N ILE A 125 -6.89 12.62 -29.40
CA ILE A 125 -7.12 13.91 -28.73
C ILE A 125 -7.98 13.65 -27.49
N TYR A 126 -7.51 14.16 -26.36
CA TYR A 126 -8.19 14.15 -25.07
C TYR A 126 -8.41 15.60 -24.60
N GLN A 127 -9.31 15.79 -23.64
CA GLN A 127 -9.67 17.09 -23.09
C GLN A 127 -9.64 17.06 -21.56
N ASN A 128 -9.55 18.24 -20.97
CA ASN A 128 -9.61 18.45 -19.53
C ASN A 128 -8.46 17.81 -18.73
N GLY A 129 -7.28 17.69 -19.31
CA GLY A 129 -6.07 17.25 -18.61
C GLY A 129 -6.11 15.82 -18.07
N HIS A 130 -7.17 15.06 -18.33
CA HIS A 130 -7.35 13.69 -17.82
C HIS A 130 -7.59 12.67 -18.92
N MET A 131 -7.08 11.46 -18.67
CA MET A 131 -7.40 10.28 -19.47
C MET A 131 -7.50 9.07 -18.55
N GLU A 132 -8.55 8.29 -18.75
CA GLU A 132 -8.79 7.03 -18.06
C GLU A 132 -8.89 5.91 -19.09
N MET A 133 -8.31 4.75 -18.74
CA MET A 133 -8.45 3.54 -19.56
C MET A 133 -8.60 2.31 -18.68
N ASP A 134 -9.47 1.41 -19.08
CA ASP A 134 -9.55 0.08 -18.52
C ASP A 134 -8.43 -0.78 -19.13
N TYR A 135 -7.75 -1.55 -18.29
CA TYR A 135 -6.65 -2.40 -18.71
C TYR A 135 -6.62 -3.71 -17.91
N ILE A 136 -6.18 -4.80 -18.56
CA ILE A 136 -6.01 -6.11 -17.91
C ILE A 136 -4.56 -6.52 -18.07
N PHE A 137 -3.87 -6.74 -16.95
CA PHE A 137 -2.53 -7.31 -16.96
C PHE A 137 -2.60 -8.82 -17.13
N GLU A 138 -2.05 -9.35 -18.22
CA GLU A 138 -1.99 -10.80 -18.47
C GLU A 138 -0.82 -11.48 -17.74
N MET A 139 0.20 -10.72 -17.35
CA MET A 139 1.42 -11.22 -16.72
C MET A 139 1.71 -10.44 -15.42
N SER A 140 2.21 -11.15 -14.42
CA SER A 140 2.67 -10.53 -13.18
C SER A 140 4.08 -9.98 -13.32
N GLY A 141 4.35 -8.83 -12.73
CA GLY A 141 5.66 -8.20 -12.76
C GLY A 141 5.60 -6.74 -13.22
N ASN A 142 6.74 -6.22 -13.64
CA ASN A 142 6.88 -4.82 -14.02
C ASN A 142 6.53 -4.60 -15.50
N HIS A 143 5.60 -3.70 -15.74
CA HIS A 143 5.21 -3.22 -17.07
C HIS A 143 5.72 -1.79 -17.24
N VAL A 144 6.29 -1.49 -18.39
CA VAL A 144 6.79 -0.15 -18.72
C VAL A 144 5.79 0.55 -19.63
N PHE A 145 5.14 1.59 -19.11
CA PHE A 145 4.25 2.45 -19.87
C PHE A 145 5.06 3.61 -20.44
N ARG A 146 5.18 3.68 -21.76
CA ARG A 146 5.71 4.84 -22.46
C ARG A 146 4.57 5.67 -22.99
N VAL A 147 4.47 6.88 -22.48
CA VAL A 147 3.41 7.83 -22.82
C VAL A 147 4.00 8.90 -23.72
N ASP A 148 3.52 8.95 -24.94
CA ASP A 148 3.94 9.95 -25.93
C ASP A 148 2.93 11.09 -25.95
N LEU A 149 3.33 12.28 -25.55
CA LEU A 149 2.54 13.51 -25.58
C LEU A 149 2.95 14.31 -26.84
N TYR A 150 1.99 14.50 -27.73
CA TYR A 150 2.16 15.17 -29.00
C TYR A 150 1.69 16.63 -28.92
N ASP A 151 2.15 17.45 -29.87
CA ASP A 151 1.68 18.81 -30.10
C ASP A 151 1.92 19.80 -28.93
N VAL A 152 2.84 19.48 -28.03
CA VAL A 152 3.16 20.31 -26.84
C VAL A 152 4.61 20.84 -26.87
N ALA A 153 5.51 20.22 -27.60
CA ALA A 153 6.89 20.66 -27.72
C ALA A 153 7.08 21.60 -28.92
N ASP A 154 7.90 22.63 -28.73
CA ASP A 154 8.17 23.65 -29.76
C ASP A 154 8.81 23.10 -31.04
N ASP A 155 9.53 21.96 -30.94
CA ASP A 155 10.19 21.29 -32.06
C ASP A 155 9.27 20.33 -32.82
N GLY A 156 8.02 20.17 -32.36
CA GLY A 156 7.04 19.28 -32.95
C GLY A 156 7.33 17.79 -32.74
N GLN A 157 8.30 17.44 -31.89
CA GLN A 157 8.56 16.05 -31.51
C GLN A 157 7.69 15.66 -30.31
N PRO A 158 7.26 14.41 -30.20
CA PRO A 158 6.53 13.96 -29.01
C PRO A 158 7.45 13.93 -27.79
N LEU A 159 6.92 14.37 -26.65
CA LEU A 159 7.57 14.16 -25.36
C LEU A 159 7.22 12.74 -24.87
N THR A 160 8.25 11.92 -24.62
CA THR A 160 8.03 10.52 -24.18
C THR A 160 8.36 10.38 -22.70
N TYR A 161 7.34 10.09 -21.91
CA TYR A 161 7.40 9.79 -20.47
C TYR A 161 7.46 8.29 -20.25
N THR A 162 8.13 7.84 -19.17
CA THR A 162 8.30 6.42 -18.90
C THR A 162 7.95 6.07 -17.46
N PHE A 163 6.95 5.24 -17.28
CA PHE A 163 6.46 4.81 -15.97
C PHE A 163 6.58 3.30 -15.79
N ASN A 164 6.87 2.87 -14.58
CA ASN A 164 6.90 1.47 -14.19
C ASN A 164 5.67 1.14 -13.35
N ILE A 165 4.82 0.26 -13.85
CA ILE A 165 3.60 -0.21 -13.18
C ILE A 165 3.75 -1.70 -12.93
N SER A 166 3.57 -2.12 -11.68
CA SER A 166 3.71 -3.53 -11.29
C SER A 166 2.36 -4.18 -11.07
N SER A 167 2.16 -5.36 -11.63
CA SER A 167 1.01 -6.21 -11.38
C SER A 167 1.40 -7.42 -10.53
N GLN A 168 0.47 -7.94 -9.74
CA GLN A 168 0.70 -9.08 -8.84
C GLN A 168 -0.17 -10.28 -9.20
N ASN A 169 0.38 -11.47 -9.00
CA ASN A 169 -0.41 -12.69 -9.09
C ASN A 169 -1.18 -12.90 -7.78
N THR A 170 -2.51 -12.90 -7.84
CA THR A 170 -3.40 -13.10 -6.69
C THR A 170 -3.09 -14.40 -5.94
N PHE A 171 -2.71 -15.46 -6.65
CA PHE A 171 -2.34 -16.74 -6.04
C PHE A 171 -1.08 -16.63 -5.17
N GLY A 172 -0.09 -15.83 -5.57
CA GLY A 172 1.13 -15.59 -4.78
C GLY A 172 0.81 -14.96 -3.42
N PHE A 173 -0.13 -14.04 -3.37
CA PHE A 173 -0.56 -13.36 -2.13
C PHE A 173 -1.27 -14.33 -1.18
N VAL A 174 -2.18 -15.15 -1.69
CA VAL A 174 -2.86 -16.21 -0.92
C VAL A 174 -1.86 -17.24 -0.40
N PHE A 175 -0.90 -17.64 -1.21
CA PHE A 175 0.15 -18.60 -0.81
C PHE A 175 1.01 -18.05 0.33
N ILE A 176 1.53 -16.83 0.22
CA ILE A 176 2.34 -16.19 1.27
C ILE A 176 1.53 -16.06 2.57
N SER A 177 0.26 -15.65 2.48
CA SER A 177 -0.62 -15.53 3.64
C SER A 177 -0.84 -16.88 4.33
N ALA A 178 -1.10 -17.93 3.56
CA ALA A 178 -1.31 -19.30 4.09
C ALA A 178 -0.04 -19.84 4.77
N VAL A 179 1.14 -19.66 4.17
CA VAL A 179 2.43 -20.07 4.74
C VAL A 179 2.73 -19.33 6.04
N THR A 180 2.47 -18.00 6.06
CA THR A 180 2.66 -17.17 7.26
C THR A 180 1.76 -17.61 8.40
N MET A 181 0.46 -17.80 8.13
CA MET A 181 -0.49 -18.31 9.13
C MET A 181 -0.13 -19.71 9.64
N GLY A 182 0.27 -20.61 8.75
CA GLY A 182 0.75 -21.96 9.09
C GLY A 182 1.99 -21.94 9.97
N GLY A 183 2.95 -21.06 9.67
CA GLY A 183 4.14 -20.84 10.48
C GLY A 183 3.82 -20.36 11.90
N ILE A 184 2.94 -19.37 12.03
CA ILE A 184 2.48 -18.85 13.33
C ILE A 184 1.77 -19.93 14.14
N MET A 185 0.84 -20.68 13.54
CA MET A 185 0.15 -21.78 14.23
C MET A 185 1.11 -22.86 14.71
N THR A 186 2.08 -23.21 13.88
CA THR A 186 3.12 -24.20 14.22
C THR A 186 3.95 -23.73 15.42
N ALA A 187 4.38 -22.47 15.43
CA ALA A 187 5.11 -21.87 16.55
C ALA A 187 4.31 -21.88 17.84
N ILE A 188 3.02 -21.60 17.79
CA ILE A 188 2.11 -21.64 18.94
C ILE A 188 2.00 -23.08 19.50
N ILE A 189 1.85 -24.08 18.62
CA ILE A 189 1.76 -25.49 19.02
C ILE A 189 3.06 -25.93 19.70
N PHE A 190 4.22 -25.63 19.11
CA PHE A 190 5.51 -25.95 19.72
C PHE A 190 5.69 -25.28 21.08
N ALA A 191 5.36 -23.99 21.20
CA ALA A 191 5.43 -23.27 22.46
C ALA A 191 4.51 -23.91 23.52
N TYR A 192 3.29 -24.32 23.15
CA TYR A 192 2.36 -24.99 24.05
C TYR A 192 2.90 -26.33 24.55
N VAL A 193 3.40 -27.17 23.65
CA VAL A 193 3.95 -28.50 23.98
C VAL A 193 5.20 -28.35 24.86
N TYR A 194 6.11 -27.43 24.51
CA TYR A 194 7.34 -27.21 25.28
C TYR A 194 7.03 -26.72 26.71
N LEU A 195 6.15 -25.74 26.85
CA LEU A 195 5.77 -25.19 28.15
C LEU A 195 5.00 -26.21 29.00
N SER A 196 4.18 -27.06 28.39
CA SER A 196 3.47 -28.15 29.06
C SER A 196 4.45 -29.19 29.65
N LYS A 197 5.45 -29.64 28.87
CA LYS A 197 6.49 -30.57 29.32
C LYS A 197 7.34 -30.01 30.47
N ARG A 198 7.66 -28.73 30.43
CA ARG A 198 8.47 -28.07 31.49
C ARG A 198 7.74 -28.01 32.81
N ARG A 199 6.41 -27.87 32.79
CA ARG A 199 5.57 -27.85 33.99
C ARG A 199 5.42 -29.20 34.63
N SER A 200 5.38 -30.29 33.85
CA SER A 200 5.29 -31.66 34.37
C SER A 200 6.55 -32.05 35.16
N LYS A 201 7.74 -31.62 34.69
CA LYS A 201 9.01 -31.87 35.39
C LYS A 201 9.21 -31.06 36.68
N SER A 202 8.52 -29.96 36.88
CA SER A 202 8.65 -29.10 38.08
C SER A 202 7.75 -29.54 39.21
N LYS A 203 6.94 -30.59 39.02
CA LYS A 203 6.02 -31.14 40.05
C LYS A 203 6.45 -32.49 40.64
N GLN A 204 7.57 -33.03 40.14
CA GLN A 204 8.31 -34.16 40.73
C GLN A 204 9.47 -33.65 41.58
#